data_35938a86162ecd80d4c5f3d8e52b5cff
#
_entry.id   35938a86162ecd80d4c5f3d8e52b5cff
#
_cell.length_a   1.000
_cell.length_b   1.000
_cell.length_c   1.000
_cell.angle_alpha   90.00
_cell.angle_beta   90.00
_cell.angle_gamma   90.00
#
_symmetry.space_group_name_H-M   'P 1'
#
loop_
_entity.id
_entity.type
_entity.pdbx_description
1 polymer ?
#
loop_
_entity_poly.entity_id
_entity_poly.type
_entity_poly.pdbx_seq_one_letter_code
_entity_poly.pdbx_strand_id
1 'polypeptide(L)'
;MRSKFFTTGLVLALGAGCACNAFAQVKPEVLVDQRIAAMRLQGKYLFPLVPMAQGKVPYDAAMVARNAGYLDVLIRLAWDGFDPGTQGVKSRALPEIYAEPAKFKAAQETMFAETNKFVAAAKSGNEANTKAAIGDMLKACNGCHDTFRQKAQ
;
A
#
# COMPACT_ATOMS: atom_id res chain seq x y z
N MET A 1 -25.11 -74.34 -35.25
CA MET A 1 -24.76 -73.00 -35.82
C MET A 1 -24.84 -71.94 -34.70
N ARG A 2 -23.69 -71.48 -34.17
CA ARG A 2 -23.61 -70.53 -33.04
C ARG A 2 -23.12 -69.17 -33.57
N SER A 3 -24.05 -68.23 -33.65
CA SER A 3 -23.72 -66.82 -33.99
C SER A 3 -23.10 -66.11 -32.79
N LYS A 4 -21.87 -65.56 -32.92
CA LYS A 4 -21.18 -64.73 -31.93
C LYS A 4 -21.43 -63.30 -32.30
N PHE A 5 -22.20 -62.58 -31.46
CA PHE A 5 -22.33 -61.15 -31.56
C PHE A 5 -21.12 -60.49 -30.85
N PHE A 6 -20.30 -59.74 -31.61
CA PHE A 6 -19.27 -58.83 -31.07
C PHE A 6 -19.90 -57.49 -30.74
N THR A 7 -19.98 -57.18 -29.47
CA THR A 7 -20.37 -55.87 -29.01
C THR A 7 -19.12 -55.02 -28.86
N THR A 8 -18.94 -54.06 -29.79
CA THR A 8 -17.86 -53.05 -29.74
C THR A 8 -18.28 -51.95 -28.78
N GLY A 9 -17.67 -51.92 -27.60
CA GLY A 9 -17.87 -50.85 -26.61
C GLY A 9 -17.09 -49.58 -27.01
N LEU A 10 -17.82 -48.51 -27.29
CA LEU A 10 -17.27 -47.17 -27.52
C LEU A 10 -17.00 -46.49 -26.18
N VAL A 11 -15.73 -46.41 -25.77
CA VAL A 11 -15.31 -45.65 -24.57
C VAL A 11 -15.20 -44.18 -24.95
N LEU A 12 -16.18 -43.35 -24.54
CA LEU A 12 -16.07 -41.91 -24.57
C LEU A 12 -15.19 -41.46 -23.39
N ALA A 13 -13.94 -41.07 -23.67
CA ALA A 13 -13.09 -40.39 -22.71
C ALA A 13 -13.55 -38.92 -22.60
N LEU A 14 -14.28 -38.56 -21.52
CA LEU A 14 -14.53 -37.16 -21.14
C LEU A 14 -13.23 -36.58 -20.64
N GLY A 15 -12.53 -35.85 -21.50
CA GLY A 15 -11.43 -34.98 -21.11
C GLY A 15 -11.98 -33.79 -20.30
N ALA A 16 -11.89 -33.84 -18.96
CA ALA A 16 -12.12 -32.69 -18.10
C ALA A 16 -10.99 -31.67 -18.32
N GLY A 17 -11.19 -30.75 -19.24
CA GLY A 17 -10.31 -29.59 -19.39
C GLY A 17 -10.40 -28.72 -18.13
N CYS A 18 -9.38 -28.78 -17.27
CA CYS A 18 -9.16 -27.72 -16.25
C CYS A 18 -8.92 -26.40 -16.98
N ALA A 19 -9.95 -25.59 -17.12
CA ALA A 19 -9.79 -24.18 -17.47
C ALA A 19 -9.11 -23.48 -16.29
N CYS A 20 -7.78 -23.44 -16.29
CA CYS A 20 -7.03 -22.55 -15.42
C CYS A 20 -7.44 -21.13 -15.78
N ASN A 21 -8.30 -20.51 -14.95
CA ASN A 21 -8.54 -19.08 -15.02
C ASN A 21 -7.20 -18.39 -14.70
N ALA A 22 -6.43 -18.06 -15.73
CA ALA A 22 -5.30 -17.17 -15.61
C ALA A 22 -5.88 -15.79 -15.26
N PHE A 23 -5.98 -15.47 -13.98
CA PHE A 23 -6.20 -14.09 -13.57
C PHE A 23 -5.06 -13.27 -14.15
N ALA A 24 -5.38 -12.32 -15.02
CA ALA A 24 -4.39 -11.46 -15.62
C ALA A 24 -3.66 -10.70 -14.50
N GLN A 25 -2.40 -11.06 -14.29
CA GLN A 25 -1.56 -10.39 -13.30
C GLN A 25 -1.42 -8.92 -13.67
N VAL A 26 -1.64 -8.03 -12.69
CA VAL A 26 -1.49 -6.58 -12.91
C VAL A 26 -0.06 -6.28 -13.35
N LYS A 27 0.10 -5.47 -14.40
CA LYS A 27 1.43 -5.11 -14.91
C LYS A 27 2.23 -4.33 -13.85
N PRO A 28 3.55 -4.60 -13.72
CA PRO A 28 4.41 -3.93 -12.73
C PRO A 28 4.37 -2.41 -12.81
N GLU A 29 4.28 -1.83 -14.02
CA GLU A 29 4.19 -0.39 -14.22
C GLU A 29 2.89 0.19 -13.60
N VAL A 30 1.79 -0.53 -13.71
CA VAL A 30 0.50 -0.12 -13.12
C VAL A 30 0.59 -0.12 -11.60
N LEU A 31 1.23 -1.13 -10.99
CA LEU A 31 1.46 -1.17 -9.54
C LEU A 31 2.31 0.00 -9.07
N VAL A 32 3.37 0.33 -9.82
CA VAL A 32 4.23 1.49 -9.52
C VAL A 32 3.45 2.80 -9.62
N ASP A 33 2.64 3.00 -10.65
CA ASP A 33 1.81 4.19 -10.81
C ASP A 33 0.78 4.32 -9.69
N GLN A 34 0.13 3.24 -9.29
CA GLN A 34 -0.82 3.21 -8.19
C GLN A 34 -0.17 3.61 -6.85
N ARG A 35 1.01 3.05 -6.51
CA ARG A 35 1.71 3.46 -5.28
C ARG A 35 2.13 4.92 -5.30
N ILE A 36 2.60 5.45 -6.44
CA ILE A 36 2.96 6.86 -6.59
C ILE A 36 1.73 7.74 -6.40
N ALA A 37 0.59 7.37 -7.00
CA ALA A 37 -0.66 8.08 -6.84
C ALA A 37 -1.13 8.09 -5.36
N ALA A 38 -1.08 6.94 -4.68
CA ALA A 38 -1.42 6.83 -3.27
C ALA A 38 -0.52 7.74 -2.40
N MET A 39 0.80 7.74 -2.63
CA MET A 39 1.73 8.60 -1.90
C MET A 39 1.52 10.10 -2.17
N ARG A 40 1.15 10.48 -3.38
CA ARG A 40 0.77 11.87 -3.70
C ARG A 40 -0.48 12.30 -2.94
N LEU A 41 -1.48 11.42 -2.85
CA LEU A 41 -2.69 11.67 -2.07
C LEU A 41 -2.40 11.73 -0.57
N GLN A 42 -1.50 10.90 -0.04
CA GLN A 42 -1.03 11.02 1.34
C GLN A 42 -0.46 12.41 1.61
N GLY A 43 0.40 12.93 0.74
CA GLY A 43 0.93 14.29 0.84
C GLY A 43 -0.17 15.36 0.81
N LYS A 44 -1.14 15.23 -0.09
CA LYS A 44 -2.28 16.15 -0.19
C LYS A 44 -3.04 16.28 1.13
N TYR A 45 -3.23 15.20 1.87
CA TYR A 45 -4.03 15.20 3.10
C TYR A 45 -3.19 15.39 4.37
N LEU A 46 -1.89 15.08 4.34
CA LEU A 46 -1.00 15.28 5.48
C LEU A 46 -0.44 16.70 5.55
N PHE A 47 0.04 17.25 4.43
CA PHE A 47 0.77 18.53 4.44
C PHE A 47 -0.02 19.72 4.99
N PRO A 48 -1.33 19.86 4.80
CA PRO A 48 -2.10 20.92 5.46
C PRO A 48 -2.13 20.80 6.99
N LEU A 49 -1.97 19.58 7.53
CA LEU A 49 -1.98 19.35 8.99
C LEU A 49 -0.67 19.70 9.67
N VAL A 50 0.45 19.68 8.92
CA VAL A 50 1.79 19.96 9.47
C VAL A 50 1.89 21.35 10.09
N PRO A 51 1.52 22.46 9.41
CA PRO A 51 1.56 23.80 10.01
C PRO A 51 0.58 23.95 11.19
N MET A 52 -0.54 23.22 11.21
CA MET A 52 -1.43 23.17 12.38
C MET A 52 -0.74 22.54 13.59
N ALA A 53 -0.04 21.41 13.38
CA ALA A 53 0.73 20.72 14.41
C ALA A 53 1.86 21.60 14.96
N GLN A 54 2.46 22.44 14.10
CA GLN A 54 3.53 23.38 14.46
C GLN A 54 3.03 24.69 15.09
N GLY A 55 1.71 24.88 15.21
CA GLY A 55 1.14 26.15 15.72
C GLY A 55 1.28 27.34 14.78
N LYS A 56 1.62 27.12 13.50
CA LYS A 56 1.79 28.17 12.49
C LYS A 56 0.48 28.68 11.91
N VAL A 57 -0.56 27.85 11.99
CA VAL A 57 -1.94 28.17 11.58
C VAL A 57 -2.91 27.65 12.63
N PRO A 58 -4.15 28.18 12.71
CA PRO A 58 -5.17 27.67 13.62
C PRO A 58 -5.44 26.18 13.40
N TYR A 59 -5.71 25.47 14.51
CA TYR A 59 -6.08 24.06 14.47
C TYR A 59 -7.52 23.89 14.02
N ASP A 60 -7.74 23.13 12.96
CA ASP A 60 -9.07 22.76 12.46
C ASP A 60 -9.35 21.28 12.74
N ALA A 61 -10.11 21.02 13.81
CA ALA A 61 -10.43 19.68 14.25
C ALA A 61 -11.22 18.89 13.20
N ALA A 62 -12.11 19.54 12.42
CA ALA A 62 -12.90 18.89 11.40
C ALA A 62 -12.03 18.43 10.21
N MET A 63 -11.12 19.28 9.76
CA MET A 63 -10.14 18.93 8.73
C MET A 63 -9.26 17.79 9.20
N VAL A 64 -8.73 17.85 10.43
CA VAL A 64 -7.87 16.81 11.00
C VAL A 64 -8.58 15.46 11.06
N ALA A 65 -9.80 15.41 11.60
CA ALA A 65 -10.58 14.17 11.70
C ALA A 65 -10.88 13.56 10.33
N ARG A 66 -11.30 14.38 9.36
CA ARG A 66 -11.54 13.94 7.98
C ARG A 66 -10.27 13.39 7.34
N ASN A 67 -9.16 14.14 7.42
CA ASN A 67 -7.90 13.76 6.78
C ASN A 67 -7.28 12.53 7.45
N ALA A 68 -7.47 12.33 8.75
CA ALA A 68 -7.04 11.12 9.45
C ALA A 68 -7.69 9.87 8.85
N GLY A 69 -9.00 9.92 8.55
CA GLY A 69 -9.71 8.82 7.89
C GLY A 69 -9.17 8.52 6.48
N TYR A 70 -8.87 9.54 5.69
CA TYR A 70 -8.28 9.35 4.36
C TYR A 70 -6.86 8.79 4.43
N LEU A 71 -6.03 9.27 5.35
CA LEU A 71 -4.66 8.82 5.53
C LEU A 71 -4.58 7.37 6.01
N ASP A 72 -5.50 6.92 6.87
CA ASP A 72 -5.57 5.52 7.32
C ASP A 72 -5.70 4.56 6.13
N VAL A 73 -6.54 4.87 5.17
CA VAL A 73 -6.73 4.05 3.97
C VAL A 73 -5.56 4.19 2.99
N LEU A 74 -5.18 5.42 2.66
CA LEU A 74 -4.17 5.71 1.64
C LEU A 74 -2.78 5.17 1.98
N ILE A 75 -2.41 5.20 3.28
CA ILE A 75 -1.12 4.67 3.74
C ILE A 75 -1.05 3.16 3.52
N ARG A 76 -2.14 2.43 3.71
CA ARG A 76 -2.15 0.98 3.49
C ARG A 76 -2.09 0.62 2.02
N LEU A 77 -2.78 1.35 1.15
CA LEU A 77 -2.84 1.08 -0.29
C LEU A 77 -1.51 1.24 -1.03
N ALA A 78 -0.58 2.07 -0.53
CA ALA A 78 0.69 2.30 -1.21
C ALA A 78 1.62 1.07 -1.24
N TRP A 79 1.43 0.12 -0.31
CA TRP A 79 2.37 -0.99 -0.11
C TRP A 79 2.19 -2.11 -1.13
N ASP A 80 1.01 -2.28 -1.70
CA ASP A 80 0.75 -3.27 -2.76
C ASP A 80 1.62 -3.02 -4.01
N GLY A 81 2.05 -1.77 -4.21
CA GLY A 81 2.91 -1.37 -5.31
C GLY A 81 4.42 -1.63 -5.10
N PHE A 82 4.82 -2.33 -4.03
CA PHE A 82 6.21 -2.75 -3.78
C PHE A 82 6.40 -4.26 -3.98
N ASP A 83 5.60 -4.87 -4.84
CA ASP A 83 5.79 -6.25 -5.28
C ASP A 83 7.20 -6.44 -5.88
N PRO A 84 7.90 -7.57 -5.63
CA PRO A 84 9.21 -7.86 -6.22
C PRO A 84 9.26 -7.72 -7.74
N GLY A 85 8.17 -8.01 -8.44
CA GLY A 85 8.04 -7.81 -9.88
C GLY A 85 8.14 -6.35 -10.32
N THR A 86 8.03 -5.39 -9.39
CA THR A 86 8.18 -3.95 -9.69
C THR A 86 9.64 -3.47 -9.62
N GLN A 87 10.58 -4.35 -9.24
CA GLN A 87 12.00 -4.05 -9.26
C GLN A 87 12.45 -3.75 -10.71
N GLY A 88 13.10 -2.62 -10.92
CA GLY A 88 13.53 -2.19 -12.26
C GLY A 88 12.54 -1.29 -13.00
N VAL A 89 11.29 -1.20 -12.58
CA VAL A 89 10.36 -0.20 -13.12
C VAL A 89 10.81 1.20 -12.68
N LYS A 90 10.93 2.10 -13.67
CA LYS A 90 11.42 3.46 -13.44
C LYS A 90 10.59 4.20 -12.39
N SER A 91 11.21 4.56 -11.29
CA SER A 91 10.60 5.32 -10.20
C SER A 91 11.69 5.93 -9.32
N ARG A 92 11.32 6.60 -8.23
CA ARG A 92 12.27 7.09 -7.22
C ARG A 92 12.54 6.08 -6.10
N ALA A 93 11.96 4.89 -6.17
CA ALA A 93 12.23 3.82 -5.22
C ALA A 93 13.66 3.30 -5.42
N LEU A 94 14.40 3.12 -4.31
CA LEU A 94 15.77 2.64 -4.33
C LEU A 94 15.80 1.10 -4.32
N PRO A 95 16.84 0.47 -4.90
CA PRO A 95 17.00 -1.00 -4.91
C PRO A 95 17.03 -1.63 -3.52
N GLU A 96 17.41 -0.87 -2.48
CA GLU A 96 17.46 -1.26 -1.08
C GLU A 96 16.13 -1.79 -0.55
N ILE A 97 15.00 -1.38 -1.15
CA ILE A 97 13.67 -1.91 -0.85
C ILE A 97 13.63 -3.44 -1.00
N TYR A 98 14.28 -3.95 -2.03
CA TYR A 98 14.31 -5.38 -2.37
C TYR A 98 15.55 -6.08 -1.81
N ALA A 99 16.66 -5.34 -1.65
CA ALA A 99 17.90 -5.87 -1.09
C ALA A 99 17.84 -6.01 0.45
N GLU A 100 17.07 -5.16 1.13
CA GLU A 100 16.95 -5.13 2.59
C GLU A 100 15.47 -5.30 3.04
N PRO A 101 14.79 -6.40 2.68
CA PRO A 101 13.35 -6.55 2.88
C PRO A 101 12.93 -6.47 4.36
N ALA A 102 13.77 -6.91 5.28
CA ALA A 102 13.50 -6.83 6.71
C ALA A 102 13.47 -5.38 7.20
N LYS A 103 14.40 -4.54 6.75
CA LYS A 103 14.42 -3.11 7.09
C LYS A 103 13.24 -2.37 6.46
N PHE A 104 12.90 -2.70 5.20
CA PHE A 104 11.76 -2.11 4.53
C PHE A 104 10.46 -2.45 5.24
N LYS A 105 10.29 -3.72 5.65
CA LYS A 105 9.14 -4.16 6.45
C LYS A 105 9.06 -3.44 7.80
N ALA A 106 10.17 -3.27 8.50
CA ALA A 106 10.20 -2.54 9.76
C ALA A 106 9.77 -1.07 9.59
N ALA A 107 10.18 -0.41 8.48
CA ALA A 107 9.73 0.94 8.16
C ALA A 107 8.23 0.99 7.86
N GLN A 108 7.69 -0.02 7.17
CA GLN A 108 6.25 -0.18 6.93
C GLN A 108 5.48 -0.33 8.24
N GLU A 109 5.93 -1.21 9.13
CA GLU A 109 5.29 -1.45 10.42
C GLU A 109 5.30 -0.19 11.30
N THR A 110 6.42 0.55 11.30
CA THR A 110 6.51 1.86 11.98
C THR A 110 5.48 2.83 11.40
N MET A 111 5.36 2.92 10.07
CA MET A 111 4.39 3.80 9.42
C MET A 111 2.94 3.44 9.82
N PHE A 112 2.61 2.16 9.87
CA PHE A 112 1.28 1.71 10.31
C PHE A 112 1.02 2.03 11.78
N ALA A 113 2.00 1.83 12.65
CA ALA A 113 1.88 2.14 14.07
C ALA A 113 1.63 3.63 14.31
N GLU A 114 2.40 4.51 13.67
CA GLU A 114 2.23 5.96 13.82
C GLU A 114 0.93 6.46 13.18
N THR A 115 0.48 5.85 12.07
CA THR A 115 -0.84 6.15 11.49
C THR A 115 -1.96 5.78 12.45
N ASN A 116 -1.90 4.61 13.07
CA ASN A 116 -2.91 4.18 14.04
C ASN A 116 -2.98 5.11 15.24
N LYS A 117 -1.83 5.57 15.77
CA LYS A 117 -1.76 6.55 16.85
C LYS A 117 -2.38 7.89 16.44
N PHE A 118 -2.06 8.38 15.25
CA PHE A 118 -2.64 9.61 14.73
C PHE A 118 -4.16 9.51 14.58
N VAL A 119 -4.66 8.42 14.00
CA VAL A 119 -6.11 8.21 13.85
C VAL A 119 -6.82 8.14 15.20
N ALA A 120 -6.24 7.45 16.19
CA ALA A 120 -6.78 7.38 17.55
C ALA A 120 -6.78 8.74 18.23
N ALA A 121 -5.69 9.51 18.12
CA ALA A 121 -5.59 10.86 18.68
C ALA A 121 -6.62 11.80 18.04
N ALA A 122 -6.77 11.78 16.71
CA ALA A 122 -7.76 12.59 16.00
C ALA A 122 -9.19 12.27 16.43
N LYS A 123 -9.49 10.99 16.67
CA LYS A 123 -10.82 10.55 17.17
C LYS A 123 -11.08 10.97 18.62
N SER A 124 -10.05 11.08 19.44
CA SER A 124 -10.20 11.49 20.85
C SER A 124 -10.56 12.96 21.03
N GLY A 125 -10.37 13.78 19.99
CA GLY A 125 -10.56 15.23 20.06
C GLY A 125 -9.49 15.99 20.88
N ASN A 126 -8.46 15.30 21.40
CA ASN A 126 -7.39 15.94 22.14
C ASN A 126 -6.38 16.59 21.16
N GLU A 127 -6.42 17.90 21.08
CA GLU A 127 -5.58 18.68 20.15
C GLU A 127 -4.08 18.48 20.40
N ALA A 128 -3.62 18.50 21.66
CA ALA A 128 -2.21 18.36 21.98
C ALA A 128 -1.65 16.99 21.54
N ASN A 129 -2.36 15.92 21.87
CA ASN A 129 -2.00 14.57 21.46
C ASN A 129 -2.03 14.41 19.94
N THR A 130 -3.01 15.02 19.29
CA THR A 130 -3.14 14.96 17.83
C THR A 130 -1.99 15.70 17.12
N LYS A 131 -1.62 16.87 17.61
CA LYS A 131 -0.46 17.62 17.09
C LYS A 131 0.84 16.82 17.23
N ALA A 132 1.06 16.17 18.37
CA ALA A 132 2.22 15.29 18.58
C ALA A 132 2.22 14.12 17.58
N ALA A 133 1.09 13.44 17.44
CA ALA A 133 0.94 12.30 16.55
C ALA A 133 1.12 12.66 15.05
N ILE A 134 0.70 13.84 14.60
CA ILE A 134 1.00 14.36 13.26
C ILE A 134 2.52 14.49 13.06
N GLY A 135 3.22 15.01 14.05
CA GLY A 135 4.69 15.14 14.02
C GLY A 135 5.40 13.79 13.92
N ASP A 136 4.96 12.82 14.70
CA ASP A 136 5.56 11.46 14.71
C ASP A 136 5.27 10.70 13.42
N MET A 137 4.06 10.81 12.87
CA MET A 137 3.71 10.27 11.56
C MET A 137 4.58 10.88 10.45
N LEU A 138 4.83 12.20 10.48
CA LEU A 138 5.72 12.86 9.53
C LEU A 138 7.17 12.36 9.64
N LYS A 139 7.67 12.11 10.86
CA LYS A 139 9.00 11.50 11.08
C LYS A 139 9.08 10.09 10.48
N ALA A 140 8.05 9.27 10.66
CA ALA A 140 7.99 7.93 10.06
C ALA A 140 8.02 7.97 8.53
N CYS A 141 7.27 8.89 7.90
CA CYS A 141 7.34 9.13 6.46
C CYS A 141 8.76 9.49 6.01
N ASN A 142 9.39 10.44 6.69
CA ASN A 142 10.72 10.91 6.34
C ASN A 142 11.79 9.82 6.53
N GLY A 143 11.76 9.08 7.63
CA GLY A 143 12.71 8.00 7.91
C GLY A 143 12.69 6.91 6.82
N CYS A 144 11.50 6.49 6.37
CA CYS A 144 11.38 5.58 5.24
C CYS A 144 11.91 6.22 3.94
N HIS A 145 11.54 7.46 3.65
CA HIS A 145 11.95 8.17 2.45
C HIS A 145 13.46 8.44 2.39
N ASP A 146 14.11 8.69 3.51
CA ASP A 146 15.55 8.94 3.56
C ASP A 146 16.37 7.68 3.23
N THR A 147 15.82 6.50 3.55
CA THR A 147 16.49 5.22 3.34
C THR A 147 16.14 4.59 1.99
N PHE A 148 14.89 4.70 1.54
CA PHE A 148 14.34 3.90 0.44
C PHE A 148 13.89 4.72 -0.77
N ARG A 149 14.06 6.05 -0.76
CA ARG A 149 13.66 6.92 -1.86
C ARG A 149 14.80 7.82 -2.33
N GLN A 150 15.03 7.86 -3.64
CA GLN A 150 15.96 8.81 -4.25
C GLN A 150 15.57 10.26 -3.90
N LYS A 151 16.55 11.05 -3.45
CA LYS A 151 16.34 12.49 -3.17
C LYS A 151 15.92 13.23 -4.44
N ALA A 152 15.14 14.29 -4.27
CA ALA A 152 14.87 15.21 -5.38
C ALA A 152 16.17 15.91 -5.75
N GLN A 153 16.48 15.94 -7.04
CA GLN A 153 17.53 16.80 -7.59
C GLN A 153 16.99 18.22 -7.70
#